data_8f65d7d0cef5a2b4c3ec3d40c75aac1f
#
_entry.id   8f65d7d0cef5a2b4c3ec3d40c75aac1f
#
_cell.length_a   1.000
_cell.length_b   1.000
_cell.length_c   1.000
_cell.angle_alpha   90.00
_cell.angle_beta   90.00
_cell.angle_gamma   90.00
#
_symmetry.space_group_name_H-M   'P 1'
#
loop_
_entity.id
_entity.type
_entity.pdbx_description
1 polymer ?
#
loop_
_entity_poly.entity_id
_entity_poly.type
_entity_poly.pdbx_seq_one_letter_code
_entity_poly.pdbx_strand_id
1 'polypeptide(L)'
;MKRIEDYNKVLPINELYRCVQSEGSRFGRPTIAIRTSGCTHRCWFGEGGWCDSWYSSIHPEKGKYTFNDIIKMYIDNPQVSEMMLTGGSPTMHPALVNELTYFCKENNIIMTIETEGSHFLETDNPIDLISLSPKFSNTVPELGIKTPKGSIVDQKFINTHNKHRLNFDAIRKTIDYHKDYHYKPVWDGSEESLLQIEMFRNRMDIPKDKTYIMPAGDTRDQLIKMYPIVFEMCAQEGYNFTGRDHIIAYDQSRQV
;
A
#
# COMPACT_ATOMS: atom_id res chain seq x y z
N MET A 1 15.10 -16.98 -5.54
CA MET A 1 15.44 -15.52 -5.64
C MET A 1 16.67 -15.13 -4.84
N LYS A 2 17.18 -13.85 -5.00
CA LYS A 2 18.22 -13.33 -4.09
C LYS A 2 17.66 -13.20 -2.67
N ARG A 3 18.49 -13.44 -1.68
CA ARG A 3 18.19 -13.27 -0.25
C ARG A 3 19.11 -12.19 0.34
N ILE A 4 18.82 -11.75 1.55
CA ILE A 4 19.69 -10.84 2.32
C ILE A 4 20.82 -11.69 2.91
N GLU A 5 22.07 -11.29 2.63
CA GLU A 5 23.26 -12.01 3.11
C GLU A 5 23.76 -11.46 4.46
N ASP A 6 23.57 -10.17 4.71
CA ASP A 6 24.01 -9.48 5.93
C ASP A 6 22.84 -8.84 6.66
N TYR A 7 22.43 -9.42 7.77
CA TYR A 7 21.31 -8.96 8.60
C TYR A 7 21.63 -7.70 9.43
N ASN A 8 22.90 -7.28 9.49
CA ASN A 8 23.30 -6.04 10.14
C ASN A 8 23.33 -4.85 9.16
N LYS A 9 23.22 -5.11 7.87
CA LYS A 9 23.19 -4.03 6.88
C LYS A 9 21.87 -3.27 6.95
N VAL A 10 21.95 -1.92 6.89
CA VAL A 10 20.77 -1.07 6.82
C VAL A 10 20.02 -1.32 5.51
N LEU A 11 18.75 -1.61 5.64
CA LEU A 11 17.80 -1.90 4.56
C LEU A 11 17.04 -0.64 4.14
N PRO A 12 16.38 -0.63 2.98
CA PRO A 12 15.53 0.49 2.54
C PRO A 12 14.19 0.52 3.32
N ILE A 13 14.25 0.49 4.63
CA ILE A 13 13.13 0.53 5.56
C ILE A 13 13.23 1.83 6.34
N ASN A 14 12.25 2.72 6.20
CA ASN A 14 12.22 4.00 6.91
C ASN A 14 11.32 4.02 8.15
N GLU A 15 10.39 3.06 8.26
CA GLU A 15 9.57 2.86 9.47
C GLU A 15 9.43 1.38 9.80
N LEU A 16 9.46 1.07 11.10
CA LEU A 16 9.25 -0.25 11.68
C LEU A 16 8.55 -0.06 13.02
N TYR A 17 7.29 -0.50 13.14
CA TYR A 17 6.48 -0.26 14.33
C TYR A 17 5.35 -1.28 14.48
N ARG A 18 4.84 -1.41 15.71
CA ARG A 18 3.65 -2.19 16.02
C ARG A 18 2.41 -1.29 15.88
N CYS A 19 1.37 -1.82 15.22
CA CYS A 19 0.09 -1.13 15.08
C CYS A 19 -1.06 -2.15 15.00
N VAL A 20 -2.26 -1.64 14.74
CA VAL A 20 -3.40 -2.43 14.30
C VAL A 20 -3.61 -2.19 12.81
N GLN A 21 -3.74 -3.24 12.01
CA GLN A 21 -4.07 -3.11 10.60
C GLN A 21 -5.41 -2.38 10.44
N SER A 22 -5.39 -1.26 9.74
CA SER A 22 -6.52 -0.32 9.69
C SER A 22 -7.20 -0.29 8.32
N GLU A 23 -6.83 -1.21 7.42
CA GLU A 23 -7.33 -1.24 6.05
C GLU A 23 -7.50 -2.67 5.54
N GLY A 24 -8.47 -2.85 4.62
CA GLY A 24 -8.67 -4.09 3.87
C GLY A 24 -9.19 -5.26 4.71
N SER A 25 -9.04 -6.48 4.18
CA SER A 25 -9.60 -7.70 4.77
C SER A 25 -8.94 -8.15 6.08
N ARG A 26 -7.79 -7.57 6.44
CA ARG A 26 -7.09 -7.84 7.72
C ARG A 26 -7.31 -6.76 8.77
N PHE A 27 -8.30 -5.90 8.56
CA PHE A 27 -8.68 -4.84 9.51
C PHE A 27 -8.85 -5.39 10.93
N GLY A 28 -8.36 -4.62 11.92
CA GLY A 28 -8.47 -4.93 13.34
C GLY A 28 -7.39 -5.88 13.88
N ARG A 29 -6.46 -6.38 13.04
CA ARG A 29 -5.43 -7.33 13.49
C ARG A 29 -4.18 -6.61 14.02
N PRO A 30 -3.66 -7.00 15.22
CA PRO A 30 -2.34 -6.55 15.65
C PRO A 30 -1.26 -6.97 14.66
N THR A 31 -0.43 -6.05 14.22
CA THR A 31 0.56 -6.29 13.18
C THR A 31 1.87 -5.52 13.44
N ILE A 32 2.98 -6.02 12.89
CA ILE A 32 4.21 -5.26 12.73
C ILE A 32 4.21 -4.68 11.32
N ALA A 33 4.20 -3.35 11.23
CA ALA A 33 4.30 -2.61 9.99
C ALA A 33 5.76 -2.36 9.63
N ILE A 34 6.14 -2.72 8.41
CA ILE A 34 7.45 -2.47 7.81
C ILE A 34 7.22 -1.57 6.59
N ARG A 35 7.66 -0.31 6.65
CA ARG A 35 7.50 0.64 5.56
C ARG A 35 8.79 0.81 4.78
N THR A 36 8.76 0.43 3.50
CA THR A 36 9.91 0.58 2.60
C THR A 36 9.99 1.98 2.01
N SER A 37 11.21 2.40 1.67
CA SER A 37 11.53 3.68 1.05
C SER A 37 11.70 3.56 -0.46
N GLY A 38 11.10 4.47 -1.21
CA GLY A 38 11.07 4.49 -2.66
C GLY A 38 9.75 4.01 -3.26
N CYS A 39 9.28 4.66 -4.32
CA CYS A 39 8.06 4.31 -5.03
C CYS A 39 8.21 4.59 -6.53
N THR A 40 7.54 3.80 -7.35
CA THR A 40 7.44 4.03 -8.79
C THR A 40 6.44 5.14 -9.13
N HIS A 41 5.52 5.46 -8.21
CA HIS A 41 4.46 6.44 -8.38
C HIS A 41 4.73 7.77 -7.67
N ARG A 42 3.94 8.78 -8.07
CA ARG A 42 3.96 10.15 -7.55
C ARG A 42 2.52 10.61 -7.35
N CYS A 43 1.80 9.91 -6.46
CA CYS A 43 0.35 10.06 -6.34
C CYS A 43 -0.05 11.39 -5.72
N TRP A 44 -1.01 12.06 -6.38
CA TRP A 44 -1.72 13.24 -5.89
C TRP A 44 -3.20 13.06 -6.18
N PHE A 45 -4.05 13.29 -5.20
CA PHE A 45 -5.49 13.00 -5.25
C PHE A 45 -6.34 14.30 -5.30
N GLY A 46 -5.83 15.35 -5.94
CA GLY A 46 -6.53 16.63 -5.99
C GLY A 46 -6.74 17.21 -4.58
N GLU A 47 -7.97 17.52 -4.23
CA GLU A 47 -8.34 18.00 -2.88
C GLU A 47 -8.04 16.97 -1.78
N GLY A 48 -7.94 15.68 -2.11
CA GLY A 48 -7.52 14.61 -1.21
C GLY A 48 -6.02 14.63 -0.86
N GLY A 49 -5.27 15.59 -1.40
CA GLY A 49 -3.87 15.80 -1.05
C GLY A 49 -2.87 14.88 -1.75
N TRP A 50 -1.63 14.96 -1.32
CA TRP A 50 -0.57 14.04 -1.72
C TRP A 50 -0.74 12.68 -1.03
N CYS A 51 -0.08 11.66 -1.60
CA CYS A 51 0.06 10.37 -0.92
C CYS A 51 0.45 10.60 0.55
N ASP A 52 -0.30 10.04 1.49
CA ASP A 52 -0.07 10.16 2.94
C ASP A 52 1.33 9.73 3.38
N SER A 53 1.91 8.77 2.65
CA SER A 53 3.29 8.31 2.81
C SER A 53 4.25 8.96 1.79
N TRP A 54 4.05 10.24 1.47
CA TRP A 54 4.91 10.99 0.53
C TRP A 54 6.39 10.94 0.90
N TYR A 55 6.71 10.83 2.19
CA TYR A 55 8.07 10.69 2.73
C TYR A 55 8.70 9.31 2.46
N SER A 56 7.91 8.35 1.98
CA SER A 56 8.39 7.04 1.49
C SER A 56 8.30 6.93 -0.03
N SER A 57 7.54 7.81 -0.69
CA SER A 57 7.24 7.74 -2.12
C SER A 57 7.81 8.90 -2.93
N ILE A 58 7.34 10.11 -2.70
CA ILE A 58 7.68 11.32 -3.48
C ILE A 58 9.05 11.86 -3.08
N HIS A 59 9.32 11.93 -1.78
CA HIS A 59 10.57 12.37 -1.19
C HIS A 59 11.11 11.30 -0.23
N PRO A 60 11.57 10.15 -0.72
CA PRO A 60 11.86 9.00 0.11
C PRO A 60 12.97 9.30 1.12
N GLU A 61 12.66 9.07 2.39
CA GLU A 61 13.64 9.08 3.47
C GLU A 61 14.56 7.88 3.35
N LYS A 62 15.79 8.01 3.83
CA LYS A 62 16.76 6.90 3.86
C LYS A 62 16.28 5.78 4.79
N GLY A 63 16.69 4.57 4.49
CA GLY A 63 16.51 3.43 5.40
C GLY A 63 17.22 3.66 6.73
N LYS A 64 16.65 3.10 7.80
CA LYS A 64 17.13 3.25 9.19
C LYS A 64 17.28 1.90 9.90
N TYR A 65 16.64 0.85 9.38
CA TYR A 65 16.50 -0.43 10.07
C TYR A 65 17.25 -1.55 9.33
N THR A 66 17.70 -2.52 10.09
CA THR A 66 18.36 -3.75 9.65
C THR A 66 17.35 -4.91 9.69
N PHE A 67 17.73 -6.09 9.18
CA PHE A 67 16.89 -7.28 9.34
C PHE A 67 16.83 -7.75 10.81
N ASN A 68 17.93 -7.58 11.55
CA ASN A 68 17.95 -7.86 12.99
C ASN A 68 16.97 -7.00 13.80
N ASP A 69 16.69 -5.76 13.38
CA ASP A 69 15.67 -4.94 14.01
C ASP A 69 14.27 -5.51 13.82
N ILE A 70 13.99 -6.12 12.64
CA ILE A 70 12.72 -6.81 12.39
C ILE A 70 12.59 -8.04 13.31
N ILE A 71 13.63 -8.85 13.40
CA ILE A 71 13.65 -10.02 14.29
C ILE A 71 13.39 -9.57 15.73
N LYS A 72 14.09 -8.53 16.18
CA LYS A 72 13.92 -7.97 17.53
C LYS A 72 12.49 -7.49 17.78
N MET A 73 11.85 -6.85 16.79
CA MET A 73 10.45 -6.41 16.93
C MET A 73 9.51 -7.58 17.24
N TYR A 74 9.70 -8.75 16.63
CA TYR A 74 8.87 -9.94 16.93
C TYR A 74 9.24 -10.58 18.27
N ILE A 75 10.51 -10.59 18.65
CA ILE A 75 10.94 -11.04 19.98
C ILE A 75 10.29 -10.19 21.09
N ASP A 76 10.30 -8.87 20.91
CA ASP A 76 9.74 -7.92 21.89
C ASP A 76 8.19 -7.90 21.87
N ASN A 77 7.54 -8.46 20.84
CA ASN A 77 6.09 -8.48 20.67
C ASN A 77 5.56 -9.89 20.31
N PRO A 78 5.75 -10.90 21.17
CA PRO A 78 5.44 -12.32 20.85
C PRO A 78 3.95 -12.58 20.62
N GLN A 79 3.07 -11.66 21.01
CA GLN A 79 1.61 -11.73 20.78
C GLN A 79 1.20 -11.33 19.36
N VAL A 80 2.13 -10.79 18.54
CA VAL A 80 1.84 -10.34 17.16
C VAL A 80 2.29 -11.41 16.18
N SER A 81 1.34 -11.95 15.43
CA SER A 81 1.56 -12.99 14.41
C SER A 81 1.28 -12.50 12.97
N GLU A 82 1.22 -11.20 12.76
CA GLU A 82 0.99 -10.62 11.44
C GLU A 82 2.08 -9.61 11.07
N MET A 83 2.39 -9.56 9.78
CA MET A 83 3.28 -8.59 9.16
C MET A 83 2.54 -7.83 8.06
N MET A 84 2.64 -6.53 8.07
CA MET A 84 2.23 -5.67 6.96
C MET A 84 3.48 -5.05 6.33
N LEU A 85 3.85 -5.52 5.15
CA LEU A 85 4.89 -4.90 4.36
C LEU A 85 4.27 -3.84 3.46
N THR A 86 4.55 -2.59 3.75
CA THR A 86 4.01 -1.43 3.06
C THR A 86 5.12 -0.45 2.69
N GLY A 87 4.79 0.76 2.33
CA GLY A 87 5.78 1.81 2.12
C GLY A 87 5.49 2.70 0.94
N GLY A 88 6.51 3.04 0.19
CA GLY A 88 6.37 3.56 -1.15
C GLY A 88 5.90 2.44 -2.08
N SER A 89 6.83 1.61 -2.55
CA SER A 89 6.54 0.40 -3.36
C SER A 89 7.45 -0.75 -2.91
N PRO A 90 6.98 -1.67 -2.06
CA PRO A 90 7.80 -2.78 -1.56
C PRO A 90 8.39 -3.66 -2.66
N THR A 91 7.69 -3.78 -3.79
CA THR A 91 8.12 -4.59 -4.93
C THR A 91 9.41 -4.10 -5.61
N MET A 92 9.87 -2.89 -5.28
CA MET A 92 11.19 -2.38 -5.68
C MET A 92 12.37 -3.06 -4.95
N HIS A 93 12.10 -3.83 -3.89
CA HIS A 93 13.10 -4.43 -3.00
C HIS A 93 12.99 -5.98 -2.97
N PRO A 94 13.23 -6.67 -4.11
CA PRO A 94 12.93 -8.10 -4.24
C PRO A 94 13.67 -8.98 -3.23
N ALA A 95 14.93 -8.68 -2.90
CA ALA A 95 15.68 -9.46 -1.92
C ALA A 95 15.10 -9.35 -0.51
N LEU A 96 14.63 -8.15 -0.12
CA LEU A 96 13.95 -7.92 1.15
C LEU A 96 12.61 -8.68 1.21
N VAL A 97 11.79 -8.53 0.17
CA VAL A 97 10.48 -9.21 0.12
C VAL A 97 10.68 -10.73 0.21
N ASN A 98 11.61 -11.27 -0.56
CA ASN A 98 11.88 -12.71 -0.55
C ASN A 98 12.36 -13.19 0.82
N GLU A 99 13.29 -12.47 1.48
CA GLU A 99 13.76 -12.81 2.82
C GLU A 99 12.65 -12.81 3.86
N LEU A 100 11.75 -11.81 3.77
CA LEU A 100 10.59 -11.73 4.67
C LEU A 100 9.63 -12.91 4.49
N THR A 101 9.48 -13.46 3.27
CA THR A 101 8.66 -14.67 3.07
C THR A 101 9.21 -15.90 3.80
N TYR A 102 10.53 -16.05 3.87
CA TYR A 102 11.17 -17.10 4.67
C TYR A 102 10.96 -16.87 6.16
N PHE A 103 11.26 -15.67 6.63
CA PHE A 103 11.07 -15.29 8.03
C PHE A 103 9.64 -15.53 8.51
N CYS A 104 8.65 -15.11 7.72
CA CYS A 104 7.24 -15.30 8.04
C CYS A 104 6.85 -16.78 8.08
N LYS A 105 7.28 -17.55 7.11
CA LYS A 105 7.00 -18.99 7.05
C LYS A 105 7.61 -19.76 8.24
N GLU A 106 8.87 -19.48 8.59
CA GLU A 106 9.58 -20.14 9.68
C GLU A 106 9.01 -19.81 11.06
N ASN A 107 8.40 -18.63 11.21
CA ASN A 107 7.85 -18.13 12.46
C ASN A 107 6.31 -18.18 12.53
N ASN A 108 5.62 -18.77 11.54
CA ASN A 108 4.16 -18.81 11.43
C ASN A 108 3.51 -17.42 11.48
N ILE A 109 4.12 -16.44 10.81
CA ILE A 109 3.62 -15.06 10.68
C ILE A 109 2.84 -14.94 9.37
N ILE A 110 1.65 -14.38 9.41
CA ILE A 110 0.84 -14.08 8.23
C ILE A 110 1.37 -12.80 7.60
N MET A 111 1.80 -12.88 6.34
CA MET A 111 2.38 -11.76 5.61
C MET A 111 1.36 -11.12 4.67
N THR A 112 1.08 -9.84 4.88
CA THR A 112 0.38 -8.97 3.92
C THR A 112 1.37 -8.06 3.24
N ILE A 113 1.32 -7.94 1.91
CA ILE A 113 2.03 -6.90 1.16
C ILE A 113 1.04 -5.91 0.56
N GLU A 114 1.27 -4.62 0.79
CA GLU A 114 0.56 -3.54 0.11
C GLU A 114 1.32 -3.11 -1.13
N THR A 115 0.69 -3.23 -2.29
CA THR A 115 1.32 -2.94 -3.58
C THR A 115 0.37 -2.24 -4.55
N GLU A 116 0.93 -1.37 -5.37
CA GLU A 116 0.25 -0.74 -6.49
C GLU A 116 0.23 -1.61 -7.76
N GLY A 117 0.93 -2.76 -7.73
CA GLY A 117 0.95 -3.73 -8.82
C GLY A 117 1.88 -3.39 -9.99
N SER A 118 2.82 -2.44 -9.84
CA SER A 118 3.74 -2.07 -10.93
C SER A 118 4.69 -3.19 -11.34
N HIS A 119 5.06 -4.04 -10.39
CA HIS A 119 6.02 -5.13 -10.60
C HIS A 119 5.51 -6.43 -9.99
N PHE A 120 5.64 -7.51 -10.75
CA PHE A 120 5.48 -8.86 -10.23
C PHE A 120 6.79 -9.32 -9.56
N LEU A 121 6.68 -9.91 -8.38
CA LEU A 121 7.76 -10.59 -7.70
C LEU A 121 7.42 -12.07 -7.53
N GLU A 122 8.15 -12.92 -8.22
CA GLU A 122 8.17 -14.35 -7.94
C GLU A 122 9.05 -14.59 -6.71
N THR A 123 8.42 -14.87 -5.57
CA THR A 123 9.11 -15.15 -4.30
C THR A 123 9.25 -16.67 -4.10
N ASP A 124 10.25 -17.10 -3.32
CA ASP A 124 10.47 -18.56 -3.10
C ASP A 124 9.33 -19.19 -2.25
N ASN A 125 8.65 -18.37 -1.43
CA ASN A 125 7.44 -18.77 -0.72
C ASN A 125 6.30 -17.79 -1.06
N PRO A 126 5.12 -18.25 -1.48
CA PRO A 126 4.00 -17.37 -1.76
C PRO A 126 3.58 -16.53 -0.55
N ILE A 127 3.29 -15.25 -0.77
CA ILE A 127 2.80 -14.31 0.23
C ILE A 127 1.35 -14.67 0.58
N ASP A 128 0.96 -14.50 1.86
CA ASP A 128 -0.38 -14.89 2.32
C ASP A 128 -1.49 -13.99 1.77
N LEU A 129 -1.26 -12.68 1.72
CA LEU A 129 -2.24 -11.73 1.21
C LEU A 129 -1.59 -10.59 0.41
N ILE A 130 -2.09 -10.36 -0.78
CA ILE A 130 -1.78 -9.20 -1.61
C ILE A 130 -2.88 -8.15 -1.42
N SER A 131 -2.55 -7.02 -0.80
CA SER A 131 -3.40 -5.83 -0.76
C SER A 131 -3.10 -4.97 -1.99
N LEU A 132 -3.88 -5.17 -3.05
CA LEU A 132 -3.65 -4.56 -4.36
C LEU A 132 -4.34 -3.21 -4.47
N SER A 133 -3.58 -2.12 -4.63
CA SER A 133 -4.08 -0.75 -4.76
C SER A 133 -3.57 -0.07 -6.03
N PRO A 134 -4.06 -0.44 -7.24
CA PRO A 134 -3.67 0.18 -8.49
C PRO A 134 -4.00 1.68 -8.50
N LYS A 135 -3.25 2.45 -9.27
CA LYS A 135 -3.40 3.90 -9.33
C LYS A 135 -4.05 4.32 -10.65
N PHE A 136 -5.19 5.02 -10.56
CA PHE A 136 -5.99 5.48 -11.71
C PHE A 136 -5.65 6.92 -12.11
N SER A 137 -6.37 7.49 -13.08
CA SER A 137 -6.12 8.84 -13.59
C SER A 137 -6.28 9.91 -12.52
N ASN A 138 -7.16 9.70 -11.55
CA ASN A 138 -7.38 10.58 -10.40
C ASN A 138 -6.18 10.69 -9.44
N THR A 139 -5.11 9.94 -9.69
CA THR A 139 -3.88 9.99 -8.88
C THR A 139 -2.75 10.73 -9.58
N VAL A 140 -2.98 11.24 -10.80
CA VAL A 140 -1.95 11.91 -11.60
C VAL A 140 -1.77 13.35 -11.12
N PRO A 141 -0.55 13.77 -10.74
CA PRO A 141 -0.33 15.16 -10.32
C PRO A 141 -0.45 16.14 -11.48
N GLU A 142 -0.91 17.35 -11.18
CA GLU A 142 -1.01 18.43 -12.15
C GLU A 142 0.31 19.17 -12.33
N LEU A 143 0.51 19.70 -13.54
CA LEU A 143 1.68 20.52 -13.86
C LEU A 143 1.66 21.82 -13.03
N GLY A 144 2.80 22.18 -12.47
CA GLY A 144 2.98 23.44 -11.74
C GLY A 144 2.58 23.44 -10.27
N ILE A 145 1.92 22.35 -9.75
CA ILE A 145 1.64 22.26 -8.32
C ILE A 145 2.91 22.02 -7.50
N LYS A 146 2.88 22.35 -6.22
CA LYS A 146 4.03 22.12 -5.30
C LYS A 146 3.93 20.77 -4.66
N THR A 147 5.05 20.03 -4.64
CA THR A 147 5.20 18.82 -3.82
C THR A 147 5.22 19.17 -2.33
N PRO A 148 5.09 18.18 -1.41
CA PRO A 148 5.16 18.42 0.04
C PRO A 148 6.43 19.14 0.51
N LYS A 149 7.54 19.03 -0.23
CA LYS A 149 8.80 19.75 0.04
C LYS A 149 8.99 21.02 -0.81
N GLY A 150 7.94 21.48 -1.49
CA GLY A 150 7.92 22.74 -2.23
C GLY A 150 8.54 22.70 -3.65
N SER A 151 9.01 21.56 -4.13
CA SER A 151 9.44 21.41 -5.53
C SER A 151 8.24 21.53 -6.47
N ILE A 152 8.44 22.12 -7.65
CA ILE A 152 7.39 22.27 -8.66
C ILE A 152 7.29 20.97 -9.47
N VAL A 153 6.06 20.50 -9.68
CA VAL A 153 5.78 19.36 -10.56
C VAL A 153 5.98 19.78 -12.01
N ASP A 154 6.90 19.10 -12.68
CA ASP A 154 7.19 19.24 -14.10
C ASP A 154 6.65 18.05 -14.92
N GLN A 155 6.75 18.12 -16.24
CA GLN A 155 6.28 17.04 -17.12
C GLN A 155 7.03 15.72 -16.91
N LYS A 156 8.31 15.76 -16.51
CA LYS A 156 9.10 14.55 -16.21
C LYS A 156 8.56 13.84 -14.98
N PHE A 157 8.13 14.59 -13.98
CA PHE A 157 7.49 14.05 -12.77
C PHE A 157 6.20 13.31 -13.11
N ILE A 158 5.32 13.94 -13.92
CA ILE A 158 4.07 13.34 -14.41
C ILE A 158 4.34 12.08 -15.25
N ASN A 159 5.29 12.16 -16.18
CA ASN A 159 5.66 11.03 -17.03
C ASN A 159 6.20 9.84 -16.21
N THR A 160 6.94 10.11 -15.14
CA THR A 160 7.40 9.06 -14.20
C THR A 160 6.24 8.35 -13.53
N HIS A 161 5.22 9.09 -13.08
CA HIS A 161 4.00 8.50 -12.50
C HIS A 161 3.27 7.63 -13.52
N ASN A 162 3.01 8.15 -14.73
CA ASN A 162 2.23 7.47 -15.76
C ASN A 162 2.93 6.22 -16.32
N LYS A 163 4.26 6.19 -16.37
CA LYS A 163 5.04 5.09 -16.93
C LYS A 163 4.77 3.74 -16.24
N HIS A 164 4.55 3.76 -14.93
CA HIS A 164 4.40 2.56 -14.11
C HIS A 164 2.95 2.27 -13.71
N ARG A 165 2.02 3.13 -14.10
CA ARG A 165 0.61 3.00 -13.77
C ARG A 165 -0.05 1.87 -14.57
N LEU A 166 -0.86 1.03 -13.89
CA LEU A 166 -1.70 -0.01 -14.48
C LEU A 166 -0.94 -1.05 -15.33
N ASN A 167 0.06 -1.70 -14.73
CA ASN A 167 0.72 -2.85 -15.35
C ASN A 167 -0.13 -4.12 -15.18
N PHE A 168 -1.09 -4.34 -16.10
CA PHE A 168 -2.05 -5.44 -16.03
C PHE A 168 -1.38 -6.83 -16.00
N ASP A 169 -0.29 -7.02 -16.74
CA ASP A 169 0.43 -8.31 -16.77
C ASP A 169 1.09 -8.62 -15.42
N ALA A 170 1.74 -7.61 -14.80
CA ALA A 170 2.33 -7.77 -13.48
C ALA A 170 1.26 -8.03 -12.42
N ILE A 171 0.13 -7.32 -12.50
CA ILE A 171 -0.98 -7.50 -11.56
C ILE A 171 -1.58 -8.90 -11.70
N ARG A 172 -1.85 -9.38 -12.93
CA ARG A 172 -2.38 -10.72 -13.15
C ARG A 172 -1.46 -11.78 -12.56
N LYS A 173 -0.18 -11.73 -12.89
CA LYS A 173 0.81 -12.66 -12.33
C LYS A 173 0.87 -12.60 -10.81
N THR A 174 0.74 -11.42 -10.21
CA THR A 174 0.77 -11.26 -8.76
C THR A 174 -0.41 -11.94 -8.09
N ILE A 175 -1.64 -11.72 -8.58
CA ILE A 175 -2.85 -12.33 -7.98
C ILE A 175 -2.95 -13.83 -8.23
N ASP A 176 -2.41 -14.33 -9.35
CA ASP A 176 -2.45 -15.76 -9.69
C ASP A 176 -1.36 -16.56 -8.94
N TYR A 177 -0.25 -15.92 -8.57
CA TYR A 177 0.90 -16.60 -7.94
C TYR A 177 0.79 -16.71 -6.43
N HIS A 178 0.30 -15.68 -5.75
CA HIS A 178 0.24 -15.63 -4.29
C HIS A 178 -1.02 -16.29 -3.73
N LYS A 179 -1.05 -16.55 -2.41
CA LYS A 179 -2.12 -17.37 -1.79
C LYS A 179 -3.50 -16.73 -1.86
N ASP A 180 -3.57 -15.43 -1.62
CA ASP A 180 -4.82 -14.67 -1.63
C ASP A 180 -4.56 -13.20 -1.97
N TYR A 181 -5.61 -12.49 -2.36
CA TYR A 181 -5.57 -11.06 -2.64
C TYR A 181 -6.89 -10.37 -2.30
N HIS A 182 -6.82 -9.07 -2.06
CA HIS A 182 -7.95 -8.18 -2.19
C HIS A 182 -7.58 -6.97 -3.05
N TYR A 183 -8.56 -6.45 -3.78
CA TYR A 183 -8.47 -5.23 -4.56
C TYR A 183 -8.94 -4.06 -3.71
N LYS A 184 -8.06 -3.09 -3.42
CA LYS A 184 -8.28 -1.96 -2.52
C LYS A 184 -8.08 -0.63 -3.26
N PRO A 185 -8.99 -0.23 -4.16
CA PRO A 185 -8.91 1.06 -4.85
C PRO A 185 -9.29 2.21 -3.93
N VAL A 186 -8.67 3.38 -4.17
CA VAL A 186 -9.05 4.66 -3.56
C VAL A 186 -10.09 5.33 -4.43
N TRP A 187 -11.25 5.67 -3.83
CA TRP A 187 -12.33 6.40 -4.48
C TRP A 187 -12.45 7.82 -3.92
N ASP A 188 -12.49 8.81 -4.81
CA ASP A 188 -12.59 10.24 -4.49
C ASP A 188 -14.04 10.79 -4.49
N GLY A 189 -15.03 9.91 -4.66
CA GLY A 189 -16.45 10.26 -4.72
C GLY A 189 -16.95 10.61 -6.13
N SER A 190 -16.09 10.69 -7.13
CA SER A 190 -16.49 11.01 -8.50
C SER A 190 -16.98 9.78 -9.27
N GLU A 191 -17.95 10.00 -10.20
CA GLU A 191 -18.42 8.96 -11.12
C GLU A 191 -17.28 8.46 -12.03
N GLU A 192 -16.40 9.36 -12.48
CA GLU A 192 -15.27 9.01 -13.34
C GLU A 192 -14.33 8.02 -12.66
N SER A 193 -13.96 8.25 -11.40
CA SER A 193 -13.06 7.34 -10.69
C SER A 193 -13.75 6.01 -10.37
N LEU A 194 -15.05 6.01 -10.05
CA LEU A 194 -15.82 4.78 -9.86
C LEU A 194 -15.87 3.94 -11.15
N LEU A 195 -16.10 4.58 -12.29
CA LEU A 195 -16.10 3.90 -13.59
C LEU A 195 -14.73 3.24 -13.87
N GLN A 196 -13.63 3.91 -13.59
CA GLN A 196 -12.29 3.34 -13.76
C GLN A 196 -12.03 2.15 -12.81
N ILE A 197 -12.51 2.22 -11.57
CA ILE A 197 -12.45 1.13 -10.59
C ILE A 197 -13.21 -0.10 -11.12
N GLU A 198 -14.40 0.09 -11.65
CA GLU A 198 -15.23 -0.99 -12.20
C GLU A 198 -14.65 -1.57 -13.50
N MET A 199 -14.19 -0.73 -14.40
CA MET A 199 -13.53 -1.19 -15.64
C MET A 199 -12.29 -2.02 -15.34
N PHE A 200 -11.48 -1.60 -14.36
CA PHE A 200 -10.31 -2.36 -13.92
C PHE A 200 -10.74 -3.70 -13.30
N ARG A 201 -11.70 -3.69 -12.38
CA ARG A 201 -12.22 -4.89 -11.72
C ARG A 201 -12.73 -5.91 -12.77
N ASN A 202 -13.55 -5.45 -13.71
CA ASN A 202 -14.10 -6.30 -14.78
C ASN A 202 -13.01 -6.86 -15.70
N ARG A 203 -12.03 -6.03 -16.11
CA ARG A 203 -10.90 -6.47 -16.94
C ARG A 203 -10.03 -7.52 -16.27
N MET A 204 -9.91 -7.45 -14.95
CA MET A 204 -9.10 -8.35 -14.14
C MET A 204 -9.90 -9.53 -13.56
N ASP A 205 -11.20 -9.65 -13.88
CA ASP A 205 -12.12 -10.66 -13.33
C ASP A 205 -12.09 -10.75 -11.81
N ILE A 206 -11.99 -9.57 -11.13
CA ILE A 206 -11.97 -9.51 -9.68
C ILE A 206 -13.41 -9.51 -9.17
N PRO A 207 -13.80 -10.43 -8.27
CA PRO A 207 -15.14 -10.47 -7.71
C PRO A 207 -15.39 -9.31 -6.73
N LYS A 208 -16.68 -8.93 -6.56
CA LYS A 208 -17.06 -7.81 -5.68
C LYS A 208 -16.70 -8.06 -4.22
N ASP A 209 -16.80 -9.30 -3.74
CA ASP A 209 -16.44 -9.72 -2.39
C ASP A 209 -14.93 -9.62 -2.08
N LYS A 210 -14.07 -9.52 -3.11
CA LYS A 210 -12.64 -9.21 -2.97
C LYS A 210 -12.32 -7.73 -3.21
N THR A 211 -13.32 -6.88 -3.45
CA THR A 211 -13.14 -5.46 -3.71
C THR A 211 -13.49 -4.63 -2.47
N TYR A 212 -12.51 -3.88 -1.97
CA TYR A 212 -12.58 -3.06 -0.76
C TYR A 212 -12.40 -1.60 -1.14
N ILE A 213 -13.50 -0.85 -1.24
CA ILE A 213 -13.43 0.58 -1.60
C ILE A 213 -12.95 1.40 -0.42
N MET A 214 -11.90 2.17 -0.64
CA MET A 214 -11.26 3.02 0.35
C MET A 214 -11.50 4.50 0.02
N PRO A 215 -11.95 5.33 0.99
CA PRO A 215 -12.14 6.76 0.76
C PRO A 215 -10.82 7.48 0.51
N ALA A 216 -10.81 8.42 -0.43
CA ALA A 216 -9.72 9.38 -0.59
C ALA A 216 -9.73 10.37 0.58
N GLY A 217 -8.54 10.77 1.03
CA GLY A 217 -8.33 11.73 2.12
C GLY A 217 -7.05 11.40 2.88
N ASP A 218 -6.31 12.43 3.30
CA ASP A 218 -5.08 12.31 4.08
C ASP A 218 -5.20 12.93 5.47
N THR A 219 -6.39 13.47 5.81
CA THR A 219 -6.72 14.02 7.13
C THR A 219 -7.99 13.39 7.70
N ARG A 220 -8.12 13.44 9.03
CA ARG A 220 -9.32 12.98 9.73
C ARG A 220 -10.59 13.66 9.21
N ASP A 221 -10.57 14.97 9.05
CA ASP A 221 -11.76 15.75 8.63
C ASP A 221 -12.21 15.38 7.21
N GLN A 222 -11.29 15.14 6.29
CA GLN A 222 -11.63 14.66 4.95
C GLN A 222 -12.27 13.28 5.00
N LEU A 223 -11.70 12.35 5.78
CA LEU A 223 -12.24 10.99 5.89
C LEU A 223 -13.62 10.96 6.56
N ILE A 224 -13.85 11.74 7.63
CA ILE A 224 -15.16 11.83 8.27
C ILE A 224 -16.24 12.27 7.27
N LYS A 225 -15.92 13.19 6.36
CA LYS A 225 -16.86 13.63 5.31
C LYS A 225 -17.10 12.55 4.25
N MET A 226 -16.05 11.80 3.89
CA MET A 226 -16.12 10.78 2.84
C MET A 226 -16.74 9.45 3.30
N TYR A 227 -16.62 9.08 4.57
CA TYR A 227 -17.12 7.79 5.07
C TYR A 227 -18.58 7.53 4.76
N PRO A 228 -19.55 8.43 5.09
CA PRO A 228 -20.96 8.20 4.76
C PRO A 228 -21.21 7.97 3.27
N ILE A 229 -20.51 8.69 2.40
CA ILE A 229 -20.63 8.60 0.94
C ILE A 229 -20.16 7.24 0.46
N VAL A 230 -18.98 6.78 0.94
CA VAL A 230 -18.40 5.49 0.55
C VAL A 230 -19.20 4.32 1.14
N PHE A 231 -19.70 4.43 2.38
CA PHE A 231 -20.58 3.43 2.97
C PHE A 231 -21.85 3.21 2.14
N GLU A 232 -22.53 4.29 1.76
CA GLU A 232 -23.76 4.22 0.97
C GLU A 232 -23.49 3.59 -0.40
N MET A 233 -22.44 4.03 -1.10
CA MET A 233 -22.05 3.47 -2.38
C MET A 233 -21.71 1.98 -2.27
N CYS A 234 -20.95 1.57 -1.25
CA CYS A 234 -20.61 0.16 -1.05
C CYS A 234 -21.85 -0.70 -0.79
N ALA A 235 -22.81 -0.17 0.01
CA ALA A 235 -24.06 -0.87 0.29
C ALA A 235 -24.93 -1.03 -0.98
N GLN A 236 -25.01 0.01 -1.81
CA GLN A 236 -25.77 -0.01 -3.06
C GLN A 236 -25.15 -0.94 -4.10
N GLU A 237 -23.85 -0.87 -4.27
CA GLU A 237 -23.13 -1.61 -5.32
C GLU A 237 -22.67 -3.03 -4.90
N GLY A 238 -22.75 -3.37 -3.61
CA GLY A 238 -22.32 -4.67 -3.10
C GLY A 238 -20.80 -4.83 -3.03
N TYR A 239 -20.07 -3.75 -2.74
CA TYR A 239 -18.64 -3.77 -2.44
C TYR A 239 -18.38 -3.85 -0.93
N ASN A 240 -17.18 -4.31 -0.55
CA ASN A 240 -16.74 -4.14 0.82
C ASN A 240 -16.24 -2.70 1.02
N PHE A 241 -16.55 -2.14 2.18
CA PHE A 241 -15.95 -0.89 2.65
C PHE A 241 -14.64 -1.18 3.39
N THR A 242 -13.64 -0.32 3.20
CA THR A 242 -12.48 -0.26 4.09
C THR A 242 -12.18 1.17 4.49
N GLY A 243 -12.04 1.40 5.79
CA GLY A 243 -11.63 2.68 6.33
C GLY A 243 -10.13 2.95 6.16
N ARG A 244 -9.72 4.07 6.75
CA ARG A 244 -8.34 4.45 7.05
C ARG A 244 -8.29 4.86 8.52
N ASP A 245 -8.61 3.89 9.39
CA ASP A 245 -8.94 4.17 10.78
C ASP A 245 -7.73 4.62 11.61
N HIS A 246 -6.50 4.34 11.14
CA HIS A 246 -5.31 4.97 11.69
C HIS A 246 -5.32 6.49 11.52
N ILE A 247 -5.82 7.03 10.38
CA ILE A 247 -5.97 8.48 10.20
C ILE A 247 -7.14 9.01 11.04
N ILE A 248 -8.24 8.25 11.14
CA ILE A 248 -9.36 8.64 12.03
C ILE A 248 -8.89 8.73 13.50
N ALA A 249 -8.07 7.77 13.95
CA ALA A 249 -7.59 7.73 15.33
C ALA A 249 -6.48 8.77 15.61
N TYR A 250 -5.53 8.91 14.71
CA TYR A 250 -4.26 9.61 14.98
C TYR A 250 -3.96 10.77 14.02
N ASP A 251 -4.88 11.06 13.09
CA ASP A 251 -4.72 12.04 12.02
C ASP A 251 -3.43 11.77 11.21
N GLN A 252 -2.60 12.77 10.98
CA GLN A 252 -1.36 12.64 10.22
C GLN A 252 -0.15 12.15 11.05
N SER A 253 -0.40 11.61 12.26
CA SER A 253 0.68 11.05 13.07
C SER A 253 1.29 9.82 12.41
N ARG A 254 2.62 9.65 12.59
CA ARG A 254 3.37 8.53 11.99
C ARG A 254 3.70 7.47 13.04
N GLN A 255 3.83 6.22 12.61
CA GLN A 255 4.24 5.08 13.45
C GLN A 255 3.28 4.81 14.62
N VAL A 256 1.98 4.85 14.34
CA VAL A 256 0.89 4.70 15.31
C VAL A 256 -0.01 3.51 15.00
#